data_b72b6209665e87681ad168098ba86616
#
_entry.id   b72b6209665e87681ad168098ba86616
#
_cell.length_a   1.000
_cell.length_b   1.000
_cell.length_c   1.000
_cell.angle_alpha   90.00
_cell.angle_beta   90.00
_cell.angle_gamma   90.00
#
_symmetry.space_group_name_H-M   'P 1'
#
loop_
_entity.id
_entity.type
_entity.pdbx_description
1 polymer ?
#
loop_
_entity_poly.entity_id
_entity_poly.type
_entity_poly.pdbx_seq_one_letter_code
_entity_poly.pdbx_strand_id
1 'polypeptide(L)'
;FLERHWQLVTERLSAKTVAEVALLLSEFEENPTPQQASRIAARASQDLGLPVAFLDGEELPGAPSSTGGLLADSLNDELRRRVARPYWINTAQYKQYVDIRIAYNGGVMRVLTPASHVYASNSHIFLVWMVGTSVVLIIVAIMFLRNQIRPIERLASAAESFGMGRDVPSYRPQGASEVRRAAQAFMDMRARIQRQIEQRTAMLAGVSHDLRTPLTRFKLQLAMLDDRPEIAELREDIAEMERMLDDYLEFARGHQGEATEETDLAELIGEVRDDSQRKGHDVRLELHGDLMLPLRRNAFKRCLTNIIDNGGKYAAHVWVTAIRDAETDGEGGSIDIFVDDDGEGIPDEQMEEVFRPFYRLDAARNLDKGGTGLAIARDIARGHGGDITLARSPMGGLRAVIHLPV
;
A
#
# COMPACT_ATOMS: atom_id res chain seq x y z
N PHE A 1 -18.92 17.13 30.24
CA PHE A 1 -18.21 18.31 30.83
C PHE A 1 -18.79 19.61 30.30
N LEU A 2 -18.99 19.79 29.01
CA LEU A 2 -19.56 21.00 28.41
C LEU A 2 -20.99 21.28 28.86
N GLU A 3 -21.84 20.25 28.87
CA GLU A 3 -23.23 20.36 29.27
C GLU A 3 -23.35 20.84 30.73
N ARG A 4 -22.54 20.30 31.64
CA ARG A 4 -22.45 20.71 33.03
C ARG A 4 -21.94 22.15 33.20
N HIS A 5 -21.00 22.57 32.37
CA HIS A 5 -20.50 23.95 32.37
C HIS A 5 -21.60 24.95 31.95
N TRP A 6 -22.34 24.62 30.87
CA TRP A 6 -23.43 25.46 30.40
C TRP A 6 -24.61 25.53 31.36
N GLN A 7 -24.92 24.42 32.05
CA GLN A 7 -25.91 24.42 33.10
C GLN A 7 -25.51 25.38 34.22
N LEU A 8 -24.29 25.32 34.71
CA LEU A 8 -23.78 26.22 35.75
C LEU A 8 -23.78 27.69 35.33
N VAL A 9 -23.47 27.99 34.07
CA VAL A 9 -23.53 29.38 33.59
C VAL A 9 -24.96 29.86 33.51
N THR A 10 -25.88 29.04 33.00
CA THR A 10 -27.32 29.38 32.93
C THR A 10 -27.91 29.56 34.31
N GLU A 11 -27.61 28.71 35.26
CA GLU A 11 -28.05 28.84 36.67
C GLU A 11 -27.55 30.14 37.28
N ARG A 12 -26.28 30.51 37.09
CA ARG A 12 -25.73 31.78 37.61
C ARG A 12 -26.36 33.00 37.00
N LEU A 13 -26.61 33.01 35.71
CA LEU A 13 -27.25 34.12 34.99
C LEU A 13 -28.71 34.25 35.45
N SER A 14 -29.46 33.16 35.51
CA SER A 14 -30.82 33.10 35.98
C SER A 14 -30.91 33.60 37.44
N ALA A 15 -30.00 33.13 38.31
CA ALA A 15 -29.96 33.54 39.72
C ALA A 15 -29.71 35.07 39.90
N LYS A 16 -28.83 35.66 39.08
CA LYS A 16 -28.55 37.09 39.07
C LYS A 16 -29.82 37.89 38.64
N THR A 17 -30.40 37.50 37.53
CA THR A 17 -31.60 38.17 36.97
C THR A 17 -32.76 38.09 37.97
N VAL A 18 -33.01 36.93 38.54
CA VAL A 18 -34.08 36.77 39.56
C VAL A 18 -33.81 37.59 40.82
N ALA A 19 -32.54 37.70 41.25
CA ALA A 19 -32.18 38.55 42.39
C ALA A 19 -32.48 40.05 42.14
N GLU A 20 -32.15 40.53 40.94
CA GLU A 20 -32.46 41.91 40.50
C GLU A 20 -33.97 42.14 40.45
N VAL A 21 -34.75 41.23 39.91
CA VAL A 21 -36.21 41.29 39.85
C VAL A 21 -36.83 41.26 41.23
N ALA A 22 -36.36 40.41 42.15
CA ALA A 22 -36.84 40.33 43.52
C ALA A 22 -36.54 41.63 44.29
N LEU A 23 -35.38 42.24 44.07
CA LEU A 23 -35.02 43.54 44.68
C LEU A 23 -35.94 44.67 44.20
N LEU A 24 -36.22 44.75 42.90
CA LEU A 24 -37.13 45.76 42.37
C LEU A 24 -38.57 45.61 42.90
N LEU A 25 -39.02 44.37 43.09
CA LEU A 25 -40.31 44.07 43.69
C LEU A 25 -40.37 44.50 45.15
N SER A 26 -39.35 44.17 45.93
CA SER A 26 -39.29 44.57 47.36
C SER A 26 -39.25 46.11 47.53
N GLU A 27 -38.45 46.80 46.72
CA GLU A 27 -38.37 48.29 46.70
C GLU A 27 -39.72 48.93 46.38
N PHE A 28 -40.51 48.30 45.50
CA PHE A 28 -41.86 48.79 45.19
C PHE A 28 -42.86 48.50 46.31
N GLU A 29 -42.80 47.33 46.96
CA GLU A 29 -43.70 46.92 48.04
C GLU A 29 -43.51 47.76 49.31
N GLU A 30 -42.33 48.35 49.55
CA GLU A 30 -42.09 49.30 50.63
C GLU A 30 -42.89 50.60 50.51
N ASN A 31 -43.15 51.10 49.30
CA ASN A 31 -43.90 52.30 49.04
C ASN A 31 -44.65 52.25 47.69
N PRO A 32 -45.78 51.53 47.63
CA PRO A 32 -46.51 51.25 46.40
C PRO A 32 -47.27 52.47 45.88
N THR A 33 -46.58 53.39 45.24
CA THR A 33 -47.17 54.61 44.62
C THR A 33 -46.85 54.63 43.12
N PRO A 34 -47.75 55.26 42.28
CA PRO A 34 -47.48 55.34 40.86
C PRO A 34 -46.21 56.12 40.50
N GLN A 35 -45.78 57.02 41.41
CA GLN A 35 -44.55 57.80 41.22
C GLN A 35 -43.30 56.85 41.47
N GLN A 36 -43.39 55.97 42.45
CA GLN A 36 -42.36 55.01 42.78
C GLN A 36 -42.27 53.94 41.67
N ALA A 37 -43.42 53.47 41.15
CA ALA A 37 -43.46 52.55 40.01
C ALA A 37 -42.71 53.11 38.78
N SER A 38 -43.01 54.40 38.45
CA SER A 38 -42.34 55.08 37.31
C SER A 38 -40.83 55.24 37.55
N ARG A 39 -40.40 55.54 38.76
CA ARG A 39 -39.01 55.70 39.15
C ARG A 39 -38.25 54.41 39.06
N ILE A 40 -38.80 53.30 39.62
CA ILE A 40 -38.22 51.97 39.56
C ILE A 40 -38.15 51.50 38.10
N ALA A 41 -39.21 51.66 37.32
CA ALA A 41 -39.20 51.27 35.90
C ALA A 41 -38.13 52.03 35.08
N ALA A 42 -37.95 53.32 35.28
CA ALA A 42 -36.92 54.11 34.62
C ALA A 42 -35.51 53.64 35.00
N ARG A 43 -35.28 53.45 36.29
CA ARG A 43 -33.98 52.95 36.85
C ARG A 43 -33.65 51.54 36.37
N ALA A 44 -34.60 50.62 36.43
CA ALA A 44 -34.42 49.26 35.97
C ALA A 44 -34.06 49.17 34.46
N SER A 45 -34.72 50.04 33.66
CA SER A 45 -34.43 50.13 32.21
C SER A 45 -33.05 50.72 31.94
N GLN A 46 -32.65 51.79 32.67
CA GLN A 46 -31.39 52.51 32.43
C GLN A 46 -30.17 51.80 33.01
N ASP A 47 -30.26 51.34 34.28
CA ASP A 47 -29.12 50.82 35.00
C ASP A 47 -28.94 49.29 34.85
N LEU A 48 -30.07 48.55 34.70
CA LEU A 48 -30.06 47.08 34.65
C LEU A 48 -30.37 46.52 33.24
N GLY A 49 -30.84 47.37 32.31
CA GLY A 49 -31.30 46.95 31.00
C GLY A 49 -32.54 46.03 31.06
N LEU A 50 -33.31 46.16 32.12
CA LEU A 50 -34.53 45.40 32.37
C LEU A 50 -35.75 46.30 32.25
N PRO A 51 -36.48 46.32 31.13
CA PRO A 51 -37.76 46.97 31.02
C PRO A 51 -38.76 46.39 32.01
N VAL A 52 -39.24 47.23 32.96
CA VAL A 52 -40.20 46.84 33.96
C VAL A 52 -41.45 47.73 33.82
N ALA A 53 -42.62 47.09 33.94
CA ALA A 53 -43.92 47.78 33.95
C ALA A 53 -44.76 47.28 35.12
N PHE A 54 -45.36 48.17 35.86
CA PHE A 54 -46.35 47.85 36.90
C PHE A 54 -47.74 48.04 36.31
N LEU A 55 -48.54 46.98 36.30
CA LEU A 55 -49.86 46.91 35.66
C LEU A 55 -50.90 46.74 36.75
N ASP A 56 -51.47 47.88 37.20
CA ASP A 56 -52.48 47.93 38.25
C ASP A 56 -53.79 47.29 37.78
N GLY A 57 -54.38 46.43 38.62
CA GLY A 57 -55.63 45.75 38.32
C GLY A 57 -55.54 44.58 37.34
N GLU A 58 -54.35 44.29 36.81
CA GLU A 58 -54.15 43.07 35.98
C GLU A 58 -53.96 41.80 36.87
N GLU A 59 -54.46 40.69 36.34
CA GLU A 59 -54.21 39.36 36.90
C GLU A 59 -53.14 38.61 36.09
N LEU A 60 -52.50 37.63 36.73
CA LEU A 60 -51.53 36.77 35.99
C LEU A 60 -52.25 36.04 34.87
N PRO A 61 -51.64 35.93 33.69
CA PRO A 61 -52.20 35.08 32.63
C PRO A 61 -52.40 33.67 33.08
N GLY A 62 -53.34 32.95 32.48
CA GLY A 62 -53.57 31.51 32.76
C GLY A 62 -52.30 30.66 32.59
N ALA A 63 -52.45 29.34 32.50
CA ALA A 63 -51.31 28.42 32.50
C ALA A 63 -50.07 28.93 31.72
N PRO A 64 -48.84 28.84 32.28
CA PRO A 64 -47.65 29.34 31.62
C PRO A 64 -47.43 28.65 30.29
N SER A 65 -47.19 29.42 29.25
CA SER A 65 -46.90 28.93 27.89
C SER A 65 -45.46 28.46 27.75
N SER A 66 -44.75 28.20 28.81
CA SER A 66 -43.40 27.64 28.78
C SER A 66 -43.46 26.13 28.52
N THR A 67 -43.27 25.74 27.30
CA THR A 67 -42.84 24.34 26.99
C THR A 67 -41.43 24.18 27.49
N GLY A 68 -41.22 23.23 28.37
CA GLY A 68 -39.99 22.95 29.09
C GLY A 68 -38.69 23.11 28.32
N GLY A 69 -37.61 23.34 29.02
CA GLY A 69 -36.24 23.48 28.54
C GLY A 69 -35.38 23.98 29.70
N LEU A 70 -34.08 23.66 29.67
CA LEU A 70 -33.09 24.01 30.70
C LEU A 70 -33.20 25.46 31.23
N LEU A 71 -33.59 26.41 30.35
CA LEU A 71 -33.78 27.81 30.66
C LEU A 71 -35.01 28.03 31.53
N ALA A 72 -36.16 27.50 31.12
CA ALA A 72 -37.41 27.63 31.86
C ALA A 72 -37.35 26.99 33.24
N ASP A 73 -36.68 25.82 33.32
CA ASP A 73 -36.51 25.09 34.56
C ASP A 73 -35.60 25.86 35.53
N SER A 74 -34.47 26.38 35.08
CA SER A 74 -33.52 27.14 35.90
C SER A 74 -34.12 28.45 36.42
N LEU A 75 -34.86 29.19 35.59
CA LEU A 75 -35.57 30.41 36.00
C LEU A 75 -36.70 30.10 36.98
N ASN A 76 -37.45 29.04 36.72
CA ASN A 76 -38.55 28.60 37.58
C ASN A 76 -38.08 28.25 38.99
N ASP A 77 -36.94 27.50 39.06
CA ASP A 77 -36.34 27.09 40.33
C ASP A 77 -35.84 28.31 41.13
N GLU A 78 -35.20 29.27 40.48
CA GLU A 78 -34.70 30.47 41.16
C GLU A 78 -35.83 31.42 41.57
N LEU A 79 -36.89 31.60 40.76
CA LEU A 79 -38.06 32.36 41.13
C LEU A 79 -38.79 31.74 42.31
N ARG A 80 -38.97 30.42 42.36
CA ARG A 80 -39.55 29.70 43.52
C ARG A 80 -38.77 29.96 44.80
N ARG A 81 -37.42 30.00 44.71
CA ARG A 81 -36.57 30.19 45.88
C ARG A 81 -36.60 31.63 46.41
N ARG A 82 -36.66 32.65 45.53
CA ARG A 82 -36.42 34.04 45.89
C ARG A 82 -37.67 34.92 45.90
N VAL A 83 -38.68 34.54 45.13
CA VAL A 83 -39.91 35.29 45.02
C VAL A 83 -41.05 34.49 45.67
N ALA A 84 -41.48 34.90 46.87
CA ALA A 84 -42.59 34.31 47.64
C ALA A 84 -43.98 34.74 47.14
N ARG A 85 -44.15 34.97 45.82
CA ARG A 85 -45.37 35.45 45.18
C ARG A 85 -45.71 34.58 43.98
N PRO A 86 -46.98 34.49 43.58
CA PRO A 86 -47.35 33.88 42.30
C PRO A 86 -46.66 34.60 41.12
N TYR A 87 -46.12 33.80 40.18
CA TYR A 87 -45.44 34.32 39.01
C TYR A 87 -45.81 33.52 37.77
N TRP A 88 -45.53 34.12 36.62
CA TRP A 88 -45.73 33.53 35.31
C TRP A 88 -44.53 33.84 34.43
N ILE A 89 -44.08 32.87 33.64
CA ILE A 89 -42.91 33.00 32.77
C ILE A 89 -43.31 32.57 31.34
N ASN A 90 -42.87 33.33 30.34
CA ASN A 90 -42.97 32.95 28.94
C ASN A 90 -41.63 33.15 28.24
N THR A 91 -41.03 32.03 27.79
CA THR A 91 -39.76 31.99 27.04
C THR A 91 -39.95 31.88 25.55
N ALA A 92 -41.19 31.65 25.07
CA ALA A 92 -41.47 31.34 23.66
C ALA A 92 -42.04 32.54 22.87
N GLN A 93 -42.67 33.51 23.53
CA GLN A 93 -43.39 34.59 22.86
C GLN A 93 -42.44 35.55 22.13
N TYR A 94 -41.26 35.81 22.67
CA TYR A 94 -40.26 36.71 22.11
C TYR A 94 -38.92 35.98 21.92
N LYS A 95 -38.42 36.00 20.68
CA LYS A 95 -37.14 35.28 20.36
C LYS A 95 -35.92 35.79 21.14
N GLN A 96 -35.93 37.03 21.56
CA GLN A 96 -34.79 37.70 22.21
C GLN A 96 -35.04 38.09 23.66
N TYR A 97 -36.26 37.93 24.17
CA TYR A 97 -36.65 38.33 25.54
C TYR A 97 -37.45 37.23 26.20
N VAL A 98 -37.28 37.15 27.51
CA VAL A 98 -38.12 36.37 28.40
C VAL A 98 -39.09 37.29 29.10
N ASP A 99 -40.42 37.01 29.06
CA ASP A 99 -41.47 37.75 29.77
C ASP A 99 -41.69 37.08 31.13
N ILE A 100 -41.34 37.80 32.19
CA ILE A 100 -41.54 37.38 33.56
C ILE A 100 -42.61 38.29 34.19
N ARG A 101 -43.66 37.69 34.78
CA ARG A 101 -44.73 38.42 35.46
C ARG A 101 -44.88 37.92 36.89
N ILE A 102 -44.93 38.85 37.83
CA ILE A 102 -45.01 38.54 39.25
C ILE A 102 -46.18 39.31 39.83
N ALA A 103 -47.07 38.62 40.58
CA ALA A 103 -48.19 39.23 41.23
C ALA A 103 -47.74 40.01 42.46
N TYR A 104 -48.27 41.24 42.66
CA TYR A 104 -48.17 42.01 43.88
C TYR A 104 -49.58 42.45 44.36
N ASN A 105 -49.69 43.07 45.55
CA ASN A 105 -50.97 43.53 46.09
C ASN A 105 -51.49 44.70 45.26
N GLY A 106 -52.38 44.41 44.31
CA GLY A 106 -53.03 45.42 43.47
C GLY A 106 -52.75 45.29 41.97
N GLY A 107 -51.91 44.33 41.54
CA GLY A 107 -51.61 44.12 40.11
C GLY A 107 -50.49 43.16 39.82
N VAL A 108 -49.84 43.34 38.63
CA VAL A 108 -48.77 42.49 38.14
C VAL A 108 -47.55 43.34 37.73
N MET A 109 -46.38 43.02 38.25
CA MET A 109 -45.10 43.53 37.77
C MET A 109 -44.65 42.68 36.59
N ARG A 110 -44.51 43.29 35.42
CA ARG A 110 -44.01 42.65 34.20
C ARG A 110 -42.57 43.08 33.95
N VAL A 111 -41.69 42.11 33.74
CA VAL A 111 -40.25 42.28 33.44
C VAL A 111 -39.92 41.60 32.12
N LEU A 112 -39.38 42.37 31.17
CA LEU A 112 -38.85 41.82 29.93
C LEU A 112 -37.32 41.72 30.03
N THR A 113 -36.83 40.51 30.12
CA THR A 113 -35.39 40.24 30.27
C THR A 113 -34.79 39.77 28.98
N PRO A 114 -33.67 40.35 28.50
CA PRO A 114 -32.98 39.81 27.32
C PRO A 114 -32.57 38.38 27.55
N ALA A 115 -32.79 37.53 26.56
CA ALA A 115 -32.44 36.09 26.66
C ALA A 115 -30.93 35.87 26.92
N SER A 116 -30.08 36.78 26.44
CA SER A 116 -28.62 36.76 26.72
C SER A 116 -28.26 36.98 28.21
N HIS A 117 -29.15 37.60 29.00
CA HIS A 117 -28.97 37.77 30.46
C HIS A 117 -29.33 36.50 31.24
N VAL A 118 -29.99 35.54 30.62
CA VAL A 118 -30.51 34.36 31.27
C VAL A 118 -29.79 33.10 30.80
N TYR A 119 -29.29 33.06 29.56
CA TYR A 119 -28.49 31.95 29.06
C TYR A 119 -27.41 32.39 28.06
N ALA A 120 -26.33 31.61 27.96
CA ALA A 120 -25.25 31.86 27.04
C ALA A 120 -25.55 31.27 25.63
N SER A 121 -25.65 32.13 24.62
CA SER A 121 -26.11 31.74 23.28
C SER A 121 -25.01 31.25 22.31
N ASN A 122 -23.74 31.25 22.72
CA ASN A 122 -22.58 31.03 21.82
C ASN A 122 -21.94 29.64 21.87
N SER A 123 -22.64 28.64 22.42
CA SER A 123 -22.08 27.25 22.56
C SER A 123 -21.72 26.59 21.22
N HIS A 124 -22.47 26.89 20.18
CA HIS A 124 -22.22 26.33 18.85
C HIS A 124 -20.93 26.85 18.19
N ILE A 125 -20.49 28.07 18.50
CA ILE A 125 -19.27 28.66 17.95
C ILE A 125 -18.05 27.83 18.40
N PHE A 126 -17.99 27.45 19.68
CA PHE A 126 -16.91 26.61 20.20
C PHE A 126 -16.87 25.23 19.53
N LEU A 127 -18.04 24.59 19.34
CA LEU A 127 -18.12 23.29 18.65
C LEU A 127 -17.65 23.40 17.19
N VAL A 128 -18.06 24.43 16.46
CA VAL A 128 -17.62 24.66 15.09
C VAL A 128 -16.10 24.84 15.01
N TRP A 129 -15.54 25.64 15.92
CA TRP A 129 -14.08 25.82 15.97
C TRP A 129 -13.35 24.53 16.34
N MET A 130 -13.85 23.76 17.30
CA MET A 130 -13.25 22.50 17.74
C MET A 130 -13.26 21.47 16.61
N VAL A 131 -14.38 21.29 15.92
CA VAL A 131 -14.49 20.38 14.77
C VAL A 131 -13.63 20.88 13.61
N GLY A 132 -13.70 22.20 13.31
CA GLY A 132 -12.92 22.79 12.22
C GLY A 132 -11.41 22.62 12.39
N THR A 133 -10.88 22.90 13.57
CA THR A 133 -9.45 22.71 13.87
C THR A 133 -9.06 21.25 13.84
N SER A 134 -9.92 20.34 14.32
CA SER A 134 -9.68 18.88 14.28
C SER A 134 -9.59 18.38 12.84
N VAL A 135 -10.50 18.80 11.97
CA VAL A 135 -10.48 18.44 10.54
C VAL A 135 -9.22 18.95 9.85
N VAL A 136 -8.83 20.19 10.11
CA VAL A 136 -7.60 20.78 9.54
C VAL A 136 -6.37 19.96 9.98
N LEU A 137 -6.27 19.64 11.28
CA LEU A 137 -5.16 18.84 11.80
C LEU A 137 -5.10 17.43 11.17
N ILE A 138 -6.25 16.78 10.99
CA ILE A 138 -6.33 15.48 10.32
C ILE A 138 -5.85 15.57 8.88
N ILE A 139 -6.29 16.57 8.13
CA ILE A 139 -5.85 16.78 6.73
C ILE A 139 -4.33 16.97 6.67
N VAL A 140 -3.79 17.84 7.53
CA VAL A 140 -2.33 18.08 7.60
C VAL A 140 -1.59 16.79 7.97
N ALA A 141 -2.08 16.03 8.94
CA ALA A 141 -1.49 14.75 9.34
C ALA A 141 -1.49 13.73 8.19
N ILE A 142 -2.61 13.58 7.48
CA ILE A 142 -2.71 12.66 6.34
C ILE A 142 -1.76 13.10 5.22
N MET A 143 -1.70 14.40 4.92
CA MET A 143 -0.80 14.94 3.89
C MET A 143 0.67 14.71 4.25
N PHE A 144 1.03 14.92 5.52
CA PHE A 144 2.38 14.66 6.03
C PHE A 144 2.74 13.18 5.96
N LEU A 145 1.86 12.28 6.43
CA LEU A 145 2.07 10.83 6.39
C LEU A 145 2.24 10.33 4.95
N ARG A 146 1.38 10.74 4.03
CA ARG A 146 1.50 10.37 2.62
C ARG A 146 2.83 10.82 2.01
N ASN A 147 3.32 12.00 2.39
CA ASN A 147 4.60 12.52 1.91
C ASN A 147 5.81 11.76 2.50
N GLN A 148 5.65 11.13 3.65
CA GLN A 148 6.68 10.29 4.29
C GLN A 148 6.67 8.84 3.79
N ILE A 149 5.49 8.25 3.61
CA ILE A 149 5.32 6.82 3.27
C ILE A 149 5.69 6.56 1.80
N ARG A 150 5.20 7.36 0.86
CA ARG A 150 5.45 7.17 -0.57
C ARG A 150 6.92 7.02 -0.99
N PRO A 151 7.89 7.82 -0.47
CA PRO A 151 9.29 7.61 -0.80
C PRO A 151 9.86 6.30 -0.28
N ILE A 152 9.34 5.79 0.86
CA ILE A 152 9.77 4.51 1.43
C ILE A 152 9.23 3.34 0.58
N GLU A 153 7.96 3.39 0.19
CA GLU A 153 7.36 2.39 -0.71
C GLU A 153 8.11 2.32 -2.05
N ARG A 154 8.45 3.48 -2.62
CA ARG A 154 9.24 3.55 -3.86
C ARG A 154 10.65 2.98 -3.70
N LEU A 155 11.28 3.22 -2.54
CA LEU A 155 12.60 2.65 -2.25
C LEU A 155 12.51 1.13 -2.09
N ALA A 156 11.49 0.64 -1.39
CA ALA A 156 11.25 -0.79 -1.22
C ALA A 156 11.00 -1.49 -2.57
N SER A 157 10.10 -0.94 -3.40
CA SER A 157 9.84 -1.45 -4.75
C SER A 157 11.08 -1.42 -5.67
N ALA A 158 11.90 -0.36 -5.57
CA ALA A 158 13.16 -0.29 -6.31
C ALA A 158 14.18 -1.35 -5.83
N ALA A 159 14.23 -1.61 -4.52
CA ALA A 159 15.10 -2.63 -3.95
C ALA A 159 14.65 -4.05 -4.35
N GLU A 160 13.35 -4.30 -4.33
CA GLU A 160 12.73 -5.54 -4.76
C GLU A 160 12.96 -5.81 -6.25
N SER A 161 12.68 -4.83 -7.10
CA SER A 161 12.95 -4.91 -8.55
C SER A 161 14.42 -5.20 -8.85
N PHE A 162 15.35 -4.55 -8.14
CA PHE A 162 16.78 -4.81 -8.27
C PHE A 162 17.14 -6.23 -7.79
N GLY A 163 16.54 -6.71 -6.68
CA GLY A 163 16.72 -8.07 -6.18
C GLY A 163 16.26 -9.15 -7.17
N MET A 164 15.19 -8.88 -7.93
CA MET A 164 14.70 -9.74 -9.01
C MET A 164 15.48 -9.58 -10.32
N GLY A 165 16.61 -8.83 -10.33
CA GLY A 165 17.41 -8.61 -11.53
C GLY A 165 16.73 -7.72 -12.59
N ARG A 166 15.63 -7.05 -12.24
CA ARG A 166 14.96 -6.07 -13.12
C ARG A 166 15.72 -4.75 -13.10
N ASP A 167 15.83 -4.10 -14.25
CA ASP A 167 16.43 -2.76 -14.27
C ASP A 167 15.49 -1.75 -13.60
N VAL A 168 16.06 -0.89 -12.74
CA VAL A 168 15.34 0.19 -12.06
C VAL A 168 15.72 1.51 -12.72
N PRO A 169 15.07 1.89 -13.82
CA PRO A 169 15.41 3.13 -14.49
C PRO A 169 15.07 4.34 -13.61
N SER A 170 16.02 5.25 -13.47
CA SER A 170 15.83 6.61 -12.96
C SER A 170 15.18 6.78 -11.57
N TYR A 171 15.43 5.89 -10.61
CA TYR A 171 15.05 6.17 -9.21
C TYR A 171 15.79 7.41 -8.70
N ARG A 172 15.05 8.41 -8.23
CA ARG A 172 15.61 9.63 -7.62
C ARG A 172 15.31 9.65 -6.12
N PRO A 173 16.34 9.79 -5.25
CA PRO A 173 16.14 9.89 -3.82
C PRO A 173 15.26 11.08 -3.43
N GLN A 174 14.11 10.82 -2.82
CA GLN A 174 13.11 11.81 -2.41
C GLN A 174 12.66 11.56 -0.96
N GLY A 175 11.98 12.55 -0.34
CA GLY A 175 11.46 12.44 1.01
C GLY A 175 12.34 13.09 2.07
N ALA A 176 12.15 12.69 3.34
CA ALA A 176 12.89 13.18 4.49
C ALA A 176 14.41 12.90 4.36
N SER A 177 15.24 13.63 5.12
CA SER A 177 16.69 13.51 5.09
C SER A 177 17.17 12.08 5.30
N GLU A 178 16.55 11.35 6.23
CA GLU A 178 16.87 9.95 6.57
C GLU A 178 16.54 9.01 5.43
N VAL A 179 15.36 9.18 4.82
CA VAL A 179 14.91 8.38 3.67
C VAL A 179 15.79 8.63 2.45
N ARG A 180 16.13 9.91 2.17
CA ARG A 180 17.05 10.26 1.09
C ARG A 180 18.44 9.66 1.30
N ARG A 181 18.93 9.66 2.53
CA ARG A 181 20.23 9.07 2.89
C ARG A 181 20.22 7.55 2.68
N ALA A 182 19.16 6.87 3.10
CA ALA A 182 18.97 5.43 2.85
C ALA A 182 18.88 5.13 1.35
N ALA A 183 18.11 5.91 0.60
CA ALA A 183 17.98 5.80 -0.84
C ALA A 183 19.31 6.01 -1.57
N GLN A 184 20.13 7.00 -1.15
CA GLN A 184 21.45 7.22 -1.71
C GLN A 184 22.39 6.03 -1.42
N ALA A 185 22.39 5.52 -0.18
CA ALA A 185 23.19 4.35 0.18
C ALA A 185 22.80 3.11 -0.64
N PHE A 186 21.50 2.92 -0.90
CA PHE A 186 21.01 1.85 -1.78
C PHE A 186 21.52 2.03 -3.22
N MET A 187 21.46 3.26 -3.78
CA MET A 187 21.95 3.55 -5.13
C MET A 187 23.47 3.32 -5.25
N ASP A 188 24.22 3.71 -4.25
CA ASP A 188 25.69 3.49 -4.21
C ASP A 188 26.03 1.98 -4.13
N MET A 189 25.27 1.23 -3.33
CA MET A 189 25.38 -0.23 -3.24
C MET A 189 25.05 -0.89 -4.58
N ARG A 190 23.90 -0.50 -5.21
CA ARG A 190 23.51 -0.98 -6.54
C ARG A 190 24.60 -0.74 -7.56
N ALA A 191 25.09 0.49 -7.67
CA ALA A 191 26.16 0.85 -8.61
C ALA A 191 27.46 0.08 -8.35
N ARG A 192 27.76 -0.27 -7.10
CA ARG A 192 28.91 -1.08 -6.74
C ARG A 192 28.73 -2.53 -7.18
N ILE A 193 27.59 -3.12 -6.90
CA ILE A 193 27.26 -4.49 -7.33
C ILE A 193 27.29 -4.59 -8.84
N GLN A 194 26.67 -3.65 -9.56
CA GLN A 194 26.65 -3.62 -11.02
C GLN A 194 28.08 -3.58 -11.58
N ARG A 195 28.94 -2.71 -11.07
CA ARG A 195 30.35 -2.65 -11.51
C ARG A 195 31.12 -3.93 -11.20
N GLN A 196 30.85 -4.61 -10.08
CA GLN A 196 31.49 -5.90 -9.77
C GLN A 196 31.08 -6.98 -10.76
N ILE A 197 29.79 -7.01 -11.15
CA ILE A 197 29.28 -7.97 -12.13
C ILE A 197 29.89 -7.70 -13.50
N GLU A 198 29.91 -6.42 -13.95
CA GLU A 198 30.53 -6.01 -15.23
C GLU A 198 32.03 -6.36 -15.27
N GLN A 199 32.76 -6.08 -14.19
CA GLN A 199 34.18 -6.39 -14.10
C GLN A 199 34.44 -7.89 -14.15
N ARG A 200 33.60 -8.70 -13.42
CA ARG A 200 33.68 -10.16 -13.45
C ARG A 200 33.42 -10.70 -14.85
N THR A 201 32.38 -10.20 -15.51
CA THR A 201 32.03 -10.62 -16.89
C THR A 201 33.12 -10.25 -17.89
N ALA A 202 33.68 -9.05 -17.80
CA ALA A 202 34.79 -8.62 -18.66
C ALA A 202 36.05 -9.47 -18.45
N MET A 203 36.39 -9.78 -17.18
CA MET A 203 37.52 -10.66 -16.84
C MET A 203 37.33 -12.06 -17.44
N LEU A 204 36.13 -12.64 -17.30
CA LEU A 204 35.81 -13.97 -17.83
C LEU A 204 35.84 -14.00 -19.36
N ALA A 205 35.38 -12.92 -20.03
CA ALA A 205 35.50 -12.78 -21.48
C ALA A 205 36.97 -12.73 -21.93
N GLY A 206 37.83 -12.01 -21.20
CA GLY A 206 39.27 -11.99 -21.45
C GLY A 206 39.94 -13.35 -21.29
N VAL A 207 39.68 -14.04 -20.18
CA VAL A 207 40.21 -15.39 -19.92
C VAL A 207 39.79 -16.38 -21.02
N SER A 208 38.54 -16.29 -21.49
CA SER A 208 38.09 -17.17 -22.58
C SER A 208 38.81 -16.89 -23.91
N HIS A 209 38.97 -15.64 -24.27
CA HIS A 209 39.71 -15.29 -25.48
C HIS A 209 41.14 -15.90 -25.41
N ASP A 210 41.79 -15.78 -24.24
CA ASP A 210 43.14 -16.27 -24.04
C ASP A 210 43.22 -17.80 -24.04
N LEU A 211 42.16 -18.51 -23.59
CA LEU A 211 42.09 -19.96 -23.65
C LEU A 211 41.68 -20.47 -25.04
N ARG A 212 40.89 -19.76 -25.79
CA ARG A 212 40.47 -20.15 -27.15
C ARG A 212 41.67 -20.16 -28.11
N THR A 213 42.63 -19.28 -27.94
CA THR A 213 43.83 -19.19 -28.79
C THR A 213 44.67 -20.49 -28.74
N PRO A 214 45.08 -21.08 -27.58
CA PRO A 214 45.80 -22.34 -27.57
C PRO A 214 44.93 -23.53 -28.04
N LEU A 215 43.62 -23.57 -27.71
CA LEU A 215 42.71 -24.60 -28.22
C LEU A 215 42.66 -24.63 -29.76
N THR A 216 42.53 -23.47 -30.38
CA THR A 216 42.56 -23.36 -31.84
C THR A 216 43.89 -23.82 -32.42
N ARG A 217 45.02 -23.53 -31.74
CA ARG A 217 46.35 -24.00 -32.14
C ARG A 217 46.44 -25.52 -32.06
N PHE A 218 45.97 -26.14 -30.98
CA PHE A 218 45.91 -27.59 -30.82
C PHE A 218 45.06 -28.22 -31.91
N LYS A 219 43.90 -27.68 -32.19
CA LYS A 219 43.00 -28.15 -33.26
C LYS A 219 43.67 -28.12 -34.63
N LEU A 220 44.40 -27.05 -34.95
CA LEU A 220 45.17 -26.95 -36.22
C LEU A 220 46.31 -27.95 -36.24
N GLN A 221 47.04 -28.15 -35.14
CA GLN A 221 48.12 -29.12 -35.08
C GLN A 221 47.61 -30.56 -35.27
N LEU A 222 46.51 -30.94 -34.63
CA LEU A 222 45.87 -32.27 -34.80
C LEU A 222 45.26 -32.45 -36.21
N ALA A 223 44.84 -31.40 -36.88
CA ALA A 223 44.34 -31.48 -38.24
C ALA A 223 45.45 -31.76 -39.26
N MET A 224 46.72 -31.50 -38.90
CA MET A 224 47.90 -31.77 -39.74
C MET A 224 48.47 -33.17 -39.51
N LEU A 225 47.98 -33.93 -38.55
CA LEU A 225 48.41 -35.30 -38.26
C LEU A 225 47.51 -36.31 -38.98
N ASP A 226 48.10 -37.49 -39.30
CA ASP A 226 47.38 -38.61 -39.92
C ASP A 226 46.17 -39.03 -39.08
N ASP A 227 45.14 -39.52 -39.74
CA ASP A 227 43.90 -40.01 -39.08
C ASP A 227 44.15 -41.35 -38.40
N ARG A 228 44.57 -41.27 -37.12
CA ARG A 228 44.71 -42.43 -36.21
C ARG A 228 43.62 -42.36 -35.15
N PRO A 229 43.18 -43.50 -34.58
CA PRO A 229 42.14 -43.51 -33.53
C PRO A 229 42.49 -42.60 -32.36
N GLU A 230 43.76 -42.56 -31.93
CA GLU A 230 44.21 -41.72 -30.80
C GLU A 230 44.13 -40.21 -31.14
N ILE A 231 44.33 -39.84 -32.42
CA ILE A 231 44.21 -38.45 -32.89
C ILE A 231 42.74 -38.04 -32.99
N ALA A 232 41.85 -38.95 -33.35
CA ALA A 232 40.43 -38.72 -33.37
C ALA A 232 39.87 -38.43 -31.93
N GLU A 233 40.32 -39.22 -30.95
CA GLU A 233 39.98 -39.04 -29.53
C GLU A 233 40.45 -37.66 -28.99
N LEU A 234 41.69 -37.27 -29.31
CA LEU A 234 42.20 -35.93 -28.95
C LEU A 234 41.47 -34.78 -29.62
N ARG A 235 40.98 -34.94 -30.86
CA ARG A 235 40.15 -33.94 -31.54
C ARG A 235 38.79 -33.76 -30.82
N GLU A 236 38.22 -34.86 -30.37
CA GLU A 236 36.99 -34.91 -29.61
C GLU A 236 37.14 -34.20 -28.25
N ASP A 237 38.22 -34.49 -27.49
CA ASP A 237 38.55 -33.83 -26.24
C ASP A 237 38.71 -32.31 -26.37
N ILE A 238 39.38 -31.86 -27.45
CA ILE A 238 39.53 -30.41 -27.71
C ILE A 238 38.19 -29.76 -28.05
N ALA A 239 37.36 -30.44 -28.81
CA ALA A 239 36.02 -29.95 -29.13
C ALA A 239 35.12 -29.86 -27.87
N GLU A 240 35.29 -30.80 -26.93
CA GLU A 240 34.61 -30.77 -25.63
C GLU A 240 35.12 -29.64 -24.77
N MET A 241 36.42 -29.37 -24.71
CA MET A 241 36.99 -28.24 -24.00
C MET A 241 36.49 -26.88 -24.57
N GLU A 242 36.42 -26.75 -25.92
CA GLU A 242 35.82 -25.54 -26.52
C GLU A 242 34.37 -25.37 -26.11
N ARG A 243 33.55 -26.40 -26.12
CA ARG A 243 32.13 -26.36 -25.69
C ARG A 243 32.01 -26.01 -24.22
N MET A 244 32.78 -26.63 -23.33
CA MET A 244 32.77 -26.32 -21.90
C MET A 244 33.18 -24.87 -21.63
N LEU A 245 34.14 -24.32 -22.38
CA LEU A 245 34.58 -22.94 -22.25
C LEU A 245 33.49 -21.96 -22.70
N ASP A 246 32.82 -22.26 -23.81
CA ASP A 246 31.72 -21.44 -24.31
C ASP A 246 30.52 -21.47 -23.35
N ASP A 247 30.15 -22.64 -22.83
CA ASP A 247 29.11 -22.82 -21.83
C ASP A 247 29.42 -22.05 -20.53
N TYR A 248 30.69 -22.11 -20.06
CA TYR A 248 31.13 -21.38 -18.88
C TYR A 248 31.02 -19.87 -19.03
N LEU A 249 31.47 -19.36 -20.18
CA LEU A 249 31.35 -17.93 -20.47
C LEU A 249 29.95 -17.46 -20.57
N GLU A 250 29.13 -18.25 -21.20
CA GLU A 250 27.75 -17.98 -21.39
C GLU A 250 26.99 -17.94 -20.06
N PHE A 251 27.31 -18.88 -19.15
CA PHE A 251 26.85 -18.85 -17.76
C PHE A 251 27.34 -17.59 -17.03
N ALA A 252 28.62 -17.26 -17.16
CA ALA A 252 29.26 -16.17 -16.44
C ALA A 252 28.86 -14.78 -16.94
N ARG A 253 28.48 -14.61 -18.21
CA ARG A 253 27.96 -13.36 -18.76
C ARG A 253 26.59 -12.99 -18.19
N GLY A 254 25.82 -13.99 -17.73
CA GLY A 254 24.45 -13.75 -17.29
C GLY A 254 23.62 -13.11 -18.41
N HIS A 255 22.45 -12.58 -18.06
CA HIS A 255 21.53 -11.98 -19.03
C HIS A 255 21.51 -10.44 -18.93
N GLN A 256 22.68 -9.81 -18.70
CA GLN A 256 22.78 -8.37 -18.50
C GLN A 256 22.74 -7.64 -19.84
N GLY A 257 21.89 -6.63 -19.93
CA GLY A 257 21.80 -5.72 -21.06
C GLY A 257 20.63 -5.97 -22.02
N GLU A 258 19.87 -7.06 -21.86
CA GLU A 258 18.65 -7.26 -22.64
C GLU A 258 17.47 -6.55 -21.96
N ALA A 259 16.77 -5.69 -22.70
CA ALA A 259 15.58 -5.01 -22.20
C ALA A 259 14.45 -6.03 -22.00
N THR A 260 13.67 -5.82 -20.94
CA THR A 260 12.41 -6.55 -20.74
C THR A 260 11.34 -5.96 -21.65
N GLU A 261 10.69 -6.80 -22.45
CA GLU A 261 9.63 -6.41 -23.37
C GLU A 261 8.41 -7.34 -23.25
N GLU A 262 7.22 -6.83 -23.55
CA GLU A 262 6.01 -7.64 -23.61
C GLU A 262 6.20 -8.73 -24.67
N THR A 263 6.17 -9.98 -24.26
CA THR A 263 6.49 -11.13 -25.08
C THR A 263 5.33 -12.13 -25.06
N ASP A 264 4.92 -12.57 -26.23
CA ASP A 264 4.01 -13.72 -26.37
C ASP A 264 4.81 -15.01 -26.18
N LEU A 265 4.63 -15.63 -25.03
CA LEU A 265 5.29 -16.87 -24.66
C LEU A 265 4.84 -18.05 -25.53
N ALA A 266 3.61 -18.02 -26.05
CA ALA A 266 3.12 -19.06 -26.95
C ALA A 266 3.90 -19.04 -28.27
N GLU A 267 4.15 -17.86 -28.83
CA GLU A 267 5.00 -17.70 -30.02
C GLU A 267 6.43 -18.18 -29.76
N LEU A 268 7.00 -17.79 -28.60
CA LEU A 268 8.37 -18.12 -28.23
C LEU A 268 8.56 -19.64 -28.05
N ILE A 269 7.62 -20.31 -27.37
CA ILE A 269 7.64 -21.78 -27.20
C ILE A 269 7.49 -22.45 -28.58
N GLY A 270 6.66 -21.90 -29.49
CA GLY A 270 6.51 -22.36 -30.84
C GLY A 270 7.83 -22.31 -31.63
N GLU A 271 8.57 -21.20 -31.54
CA GLU A 271 9.90 -21.07 -32.18
C GLU A 271 10.89 -22.13 -31.66
N VAL A 272 10.94 -22.32 -30.31
CA VAL A 272 11.86 -23.29 -29.71
C VAL A 272 11.48 -24.72 -30.13
N ARG A 273 10.17 -25.05 -30.19
CA ARG A 273 9.72 -26.35 -30.72
C ARG A 273 10.23 -26.58 -32.14
N ASP A 274 10.05 -25.59 -33.04
CA ASP A 274 10.44 -25.71 -34.42
C ASP A 274 11.95 -25.87 -34.57
N ASP A 275 12.73 -25.14 -33.72
CA ASP A 275 14.19 -25.30 -33.66
C ASP A 275 14.59 -26.71 -33.21
N SER A 276 13.91 -27.26 -32.20
CA SER A 276 14.17 -28.58 -31.62
C SER A 276 13.76 -29.71 -32.56
N GLN A 277 12.63 -29.56 -33.26
CA GLN A 277 12.20 -30.50 -34.32
C GLN A 277 13.20 -30.58 -35.50
N ARG A 278 13.81 -29.46 -35.87
CA ARG A 278 14.89 -29.46 -36.88
C ARG A 278 16.12 -30.25 -36.46
N LYS A 279 16.34 -30.37 -35.13
CA LYS A 279 17.39 -31.21 -34.54
C LYS A 279 17.00 -32.69 -34.43
N GLY A 280 15.75 -33.05 -34.80
CA GLY A 280 15.24 -34.42 -34.78
C GLY A 280 14.49 -34.84 -33.51
N HIS A 281 14.16 -33.89 -32.62
CA HIS A 281 13.38 -34.17 -31.38
C HIS A 281 11.87 -34.08 -31.67
N ASP A 282 11.07 -35.02 -31.15
CA ASP A 282 9.60 -34.97 -31.21
C ASP A 282 9.05 -34.14 -30.02
N VAL A 283 8.72 -32.89 -30.32
CA VAL A 283 8.19 -31.92 -29.30
C VAL A 283 6.75 -31.59 -29.59
N ARG A 284 5.87 -31.80 -28.60
CA ARG A 284 4.41 -31.53 -28.65
C ARG A 284 4.04 -30.41 -27.72
N LEU A 285 3.14 -29.52 -28.15
CA LEU A 285 2.71 -28.34 -27.40
C LEU A 285 1.25 -28.43 -27.00
N GLU A 286 0.95 -27.98 -25.78
CA GLU A 286 -0.39 -27.75 -25.25
C GLU A 286 -0.38 -26.42 -24.48
N LEU A 287 -0.95 -25.37 -25.07
CA LEU A 287 -0.86 -24.00 -24.55
C LEU A 287 -2.25 -23.48 -24.21
N HIS A 288 -2.43 -22.97 -22.98
CA HIS A 288 -3.73 -22.54 -22.47
C HIS A 288 -3.68 -21.11 -21.90
N GLY A 289 -4.66 -20.29 -22.29
CA GLY A 289 -4.83 -18.93 -21.79
C GLY A 289 -4.02 -17.87 -22.54
N ASP A 290 -4.05 -16.65 -22.00
CA ASP A 290 -3.24 -15.53 -22.48
C ASP A 290 -1.85 -15.61 -21.83
N LEU A 291 -0.82 -15.85 -22.64
CA LEU A 291 0.55 -16.07 -22.22
C LEU A 291 1.45 -14.84 -22.45
N MET A 292 0.85 -13.64 -22.50
CA MET A 292 1.61 -12.38 -22.56
C MET A 292 2.22 -12.04 -21.21
N LEU A 293 3.53 -11.77 -21.17
CA LEU A 293 4.23 -11.30 -19.98
C LEU A 293 5.54 -10.58 -20.34
N PRO A 294 6.03 -9.67 -19.43
CA PRO A 294 7.28 -8.96 -19.65
C PRO A 294 8.49 -9.88 -19.44
N LEU A 295 9.23 -10.18 -20.51
CA LEU A 295 10.40 -11.05 -20.50
C LEU A 295 11.60 -10.43 -21.23
N ARG A 296 12.79 -10.90 -20.90
CA ARG A 296 13.99 -10.79 -21.75
C ARG A 296 13.93 -11.95 -22.76
N ARG A 297 13.42 -11.64 -23.97
CA ARG A 297 13.02 -12.64 -24.99
C ARG A 297 14.11 -13.65 -25.32
N ASN A 298 15.33 -13.17 -25.60
CA ASN A 298 16.42 -14.06 -26.01
C ASN A 298 16.93 -14.91 -24.83
N ALA A 299 17.01 -14.31 -23.63
CA ALA A 299 17.35 -15.03 -22.42
C ALA A 299 16.35 -16.16 -22.16
N PHE A 300 15.04 -15.84 -22.24
CA PHE A 300 14.02 -16.84 -21.96
C PHE A 300 13.90 -17.90 -23.06
N LYS A 301 14.11 -17.52 -24.34
CA LYS A 301 14.26 -18.48 -25.44
C LYS A 301 15.32 -19.52 -25.13
N ARG A 302 16.45 -19.08 -24.59
CA ARG A 302 17.55 -19.96 -24.20
C ARG A 302 17.19 -20.86 -22.99
N CYS A 303 16.45 -20.32 -22.00
CA CYS A 303 15.92 -21.13 -20.90
C CYS A 303 15.11 -22.32 -21.43
N LEU A 304 14.13 -22.03 -22.28
CA LEU A 304 13.28 -23.04 -22.90
C LEU A 304 14.10 -24.03 -23.76
N THR A 305 15.02 -23.52 -24.58
CA THR A 305 15.89 -24.36 -25.40
C THR A 305 16.71 -25.33 -24.57
N ASN A 306 17.30 -24.87 -23.46
CA ASN A 306 18.10 -25.72 -22.57
C ASN A 306 17.29 -26.88 -21.96
N ILE A 307 16.03 -26.61 -21.59
CA ILE A 307 15.16 -27.62 -20.98
C ILE A 307 14.63 -28.58 -22.02
N ILE A 308 14.10 -28.05 -23.14
CA ILE A 308 13.51 -28.86 -24.23
C ILE A 308 14.56 -29.72 -24.91
N ASP A 309 15.73 -29.16 -25.22
CA ASP A 309 16.84 -29.95 -25.81
C ASP A 309 17.37 -30.99 -24.83
N ASN A 310 17.34 -30.70 -23.50
CA ASN A 310 17.68 -31.70 -22.50
C ASN A 310 16.71 -32.88 -22.55
N GLY A 311 15.39 -32.61 -22.55
CA GLY A 311 14.37 -33.66 -22.73
C GLY A 311 14.60 -34.45 -24.01
N GLY A 312 14.77 -33.80 -25.17
CA GLY A 312 14.99 -34.45 -26.45
C GLY A 312 16.28 -35.25 -26.56
N LYS A 313 17.28 -35.00 -25.70
CA LYS A 313 18.52 -35.81 -25.64
C LYS A 313 18.35 -37.15 -24.92
N TYR A 314 17.47 -37.19 -23.91
CA TYR A 314 17.33 -38.34 -23.02
C TYR A 314 16.02 -39.10 -23.21
N ALA A 315 15.10 -38.58 -24.03
CA ALA A 315 13.79 -39.15 -24.28
C ALA A 315 13.43 -39.23 -25.77
N ALA A 316 12.43 -40.02 -26.09
CA ALA A 316 11.91 -40.11 -27.46
C ALA A 316 10.91 -38.96 -27.75
N HIS A 317 10.16 -38.53 -26.75
CA HIS A 317 9.12 -37.50 -26.89
C HIS A 317 9.23 -36.46 -25.77
N VAL A 318 8.92 -35.21 -26.09
CA VAL A 318 8.83 -34.10 -25.15
C VAL A 318 7.47 -33.42 -25.26
N TRP A 319 6.81 -33.18 -24.16
CA TRP A 319 5.56 -32.41 -24.08
C TRP A 319 5.79 -31.12 -23.34
N VAL A 320 5.34 -30.02 -23.94
CA VAL A 320 5.43 -28.69 -23.31
C VAL A 320 3.99 -28.17 -23.10
N THR A 321 3.62 -28.03 -21.85
CA THR A 321 2.31 -27.46 -21.47
C THR A 321 2.52 -26.12 -20.77
N ALA A 322 1.85 -25.06 -21.20
CA ALA A 322 1.90 -23.77 -20.52
C ALA A 322 0.47 -23.36 -20.11
N ILE A 323 0.33 -22.94 -18.86
CA ILE A 323 -0.95 -22.58 -18.26
C ILE A 323 -0.78 -21.27 -17.50
N ARG A 324 -1.68 -20.30 -17.73
CA ARG A 324 -1.80 -19.11 -16.88
C ARG A 324 -2.77 -19.41 -15.76
N ASP A 325 -2.29 -19.31 -14.53
CA ASP A 325 -3.17 -19.35 -13.36
C ASP A 325 -3.77 -17.94 -13.14
N ALA A 326 -5.09 -17.87 -13.03
CA ALA A 326 -5.80 -16.63 -12.79
C ALA A 326 -5.58 -16.19 -11.33
N GLU A 327 -5.54 -14.86 -11.12
CA GLU A 327 -5.47 -14.25 -9.78
C GLU A 327 -6.42 -14.94 -8.79
N THR A 328 -5.85 -15.58 -7.77
CA THR A 328 -6.59 -16.07 -6.61
C THR A 328 -6.16 -15.23 -5.40
N ASP A 329 -7.11 -14.47 -4.83
CA ASP A 329 -6.97 -13.71 -3.57
C ASP A 329 -5.84 -12.65 -3.47
N GLY A 330 -5.58 -11.88 -4.55
CA GLY A 330 -4.74 -10.66 -4.46
C GLY A 330 -3.22 -10.92 -4.52
N GLU A 331 -2.78 -12.13 -4.80
CA GLU A 331 -1.45 -12.44 -5.32
C GLU A 331 -1.51 -12.36 -6.85
N GLY A 332 -0.58 -11.61 -7.47
CA GLY A 332 -0.53 -11.46 -8.94
C GLY A 332 -0.53 -12.83 -9.61
N GLY A 333 -1.16 -12.93 -10.78
CA GLY A 333 -1.24 -14.18 -11.55
C GLY A 333 0.13 -14.80 -11.81
N SER A 334 0.19 -16.10 -12.10
CA SER A 334 1.42 -16.80 -12.47
C SER A 334 1.25 -17.54 -13.79
N ILE A 335 2.36 -17.84 -14.46
CA ILE A 335 2.41 -18.74 -15.60
C ILE A 335 3.30 -19.92 -15.23
N ASP A 336 2.75 -21.11 -15.33
CA ASP A 336 3.46 -22.36 -15.14
C ASP A 336 3.70 -23.04 -16.50
N ILE A 337 4.97 -23.41 -16.76
CA ILE A 337 5.37 -24.14 -17.95
C ILE A 337 5.89 -25.50 -17.51
N PHE A 338 5.23 -26.54 -17.95
CA PHE A 338 5.62 -27.92 -17.70
C PHE A 338 6.32 -28.47 -18.96
N VAL A 339 7.52 -28.97 -18.79
CA VAL A 339 8.25 -29.71 -19.82
C VAL A 339 8.41 -31.13 -19.35
N ASP A 340 7.67 -32.02 -19.94
CA ASP A 340 7.63 -33.45 -19.62
C ASP A 340 8.37 -34.27 -20.66
N ASP A 341 9.08 -35.31 -20.25
CA ASP A 341 9.69 -36.28 -21.14
C ASP A 341 9.33 -37.72 -20.74
N ASP A 342 9.61 -38.67 -21.63
CA ASP A 342 9.44 -40.11 -21.44
C ASP A 342 10.76 -40.87 -21.25
N GLY A 343 11.80 -40.17 -20.78
CA GLY A 343 13.13 -40.73 -20.55
C GLY A 343 13.25 -41.54 -19.27
N GLU A 344 14.49 -41.82 -18.86
CA GLU A 344 14.79 -42.58 -17.60
C GLU A 344 14.51 -41.75 -16.33
N GLY A 345 14.34 -40.41 -16.45
CA GLY A 345 14.18 -39.49 -15.33
C GLY A 345 15.45 -39.28 -14.52
N ILE A 346 15.30 -38.61 -13.38
CA ILE A 346 16.37 -38.31 -12.42
C ILE A 346 15.97 -38.83 -11.04
N PRO A 347 16.86 -39.51 -10.28
CA PRO A 347 16.57 -39.88 -8.91
C PRO A 347 16.23 -38.70 -8.02
N ASP A 348 15.23 -38.85 -7.15
CA ASP A 348 14.72 -37.75 -6.31
C ASP A 348 15.83 -37.07 -5.48
N GLU A 349 16.82 -37.84 -5.01
CA GLU A 349 17.96 -37.34 -4.24
C GLU A 349 18.91 -36.43 -5.04
N GLN A 350 18.86 -36.50 -6.36
CA GLN A 350 19.76 -35.76 -7.26
C GLN A 350 19.08 -34.63 -8.01
N MET A 351 17.74 -34.48 -7.88
CA MET A 351 16.96 -33.44 -8.60
C MET A 351 17.43 -32.03 -8.30
N GLU A 352 17.90 -31.74 -7.09
CA GLU A 352 18.44 -30.41 -6.76
C GLU A 352 19.93 -30.29 -7.16
N GLU A 353 20.67 -31.39 -7.17
CA GLU A 353 22.09 -31.38 -7.51
C GLU A 353 22.36 -31.15 -9.00
N VAL A 354 21.45 -31.56 -9.88
CA VAL A 354 21.59 -31.38 -11.34
C VAL A 354 21.51 -29.92 -11.77
N PHE A 355 21.08 -28.99 -10.89
CA PHE A 355 21.18 -27.57 -11.09
C PHE A 355 22.56 -26.98 -10.77
N ARG A 356 23.47 -27.75 -10.18
CA ARG A 356 24.84 -27.30 -10.00
C ARG A 356 25.56 -27.28 -11.35
N PRO A 357 26.24 -26.17 -11.69
CA PRO A 357 27.03 -26.13 -12.93
C PRO A 357 28.02 -27.30 -13.00
N PHE A 358 28.12 -27.92 -14.17
CA PHE A 358 29.00 -29.05 -14.43
C PHE A 358 28.66 -30.37 -13.70
N TYR A 359 27.54 -30.45 -12.99
CA TYR A 359 27.09 -31.70 -12.39
C TYR A 359 26.55 -32.66 -13.44
N ARG A 360 26.93 -33.95 -13.37
CA ARG A 360 26.52 -35.02 -14.30
C ARG A 360 26.12 -36.25 -13.50
N LEU A 361 24.98 -36.87 -13.86
CA LEU A 361 24.45 -38.05 -13.20
C LEU A 361 25.34 -39.28 -13.42
N ASP A 362 25.96 -39.44 -14.58
CA ASP A 362 26.86 -40.55 -14.95
C ASP A 362 28.11 -40.01 -15.62
N ALA A 363 29.23 -40.06 -14.92
CA ALA A 363 30.54 -39.68 -15.47
C ALA A 363 31.05 -40.62 -16.55
N ALA A 364 30.41 -41.80 -16.73
CA ALA A 364 30.96 -42.89 -17.53
C ALA A 364 30.27 -43.13 -18.89
N ARG A 365 29.10 -42.58 -19.16
CA ARG A 365 28.29 -43.01 -20.33
C ARG A 365 28.15 -42.06 -21.51
N ASN A 366 28.45 -40.78 -21.42
CA ASN A 366 28.31 -39.90 -22.58
C ASN A 366 29.26 -38.70 -22.50
N LEU A 367 30.38 -38.75 -23.19
CA LEU A 367 31.38 -37.71 -23.36
C LEU A 367 30.84 -36.44 -24.07
N ASP A 368 29.71 -36.54 -24.77
CA ASP A 368 29.22 -35.51 -25.68
C ASP A 368 28.18 -34.51 -25.10
N LYS A 369 27.87 -34.53 -23.80
CA LYS A 369 26.73 -33.76 -23.28
C LYS A 369 27.10 -32.89 -22.07
N GLY A 370 27.17 -31.57 -22.29
CA GLY A 370 27.49 -30.58 -21.26
C GLY A 370 26.51 -30.59 -20.05
N GLY A 371 27.01 -30.32 -18.84
CA GLY A 371 26.25 -30.31 -17.57
C GLY A 371 25.82 -28.92 -17.08
N THR A 372 25.70 -27.94 -17.96
CA THR A 372 25.39 -26.53 -17.58
C THR A 372 23.98 -26.08 -17.93
N GLY A 373 23.29 -26.79 -18.84
CA GLY A 373 22.01 -26.35 -19.40
C GLY A 373 20.90 -26.09 -18.35
N LEU A 374 20.69 -27.02 -17.40
CA LEU A 374 19.69 -26.85 -16.33
C LEU A 374 20.06 -25.74 -15.35
N ALA A 375 21.35 -25.58 -15.02
CA ALA A 375 21.84 -24.50 -14.18
C ALA A 375 21.56 -23.12 -14.82
N ILE A 376 21.85 -22.98 -16.12
CA ILE A 376 21.58 -21.78 -16.90
C ILE A 376 20.07 -21.50 -16.96
N ALA A 377 19.27 -22.51 -17.23
CA ALA A 377 17.82 -22.36 -17.28
C ALA A 377 17.24 -21.82 -15.97
N ARG A 378 17.67 -22.40 -14.83
CA ARG A 378 17.22 -21.96 -13.50
C ARG A 378 17.66 -20.53 -13.18
N ASP A 379 18.88 -20.16 -13.52
CA ASP A 379 19.40 -18.81 -13.32
C ASP A 379 18.60 -17.77 -14.14
N ILE A 380 18.23 -18.14 -15.38
CA ILE A 380 17.35 -17.31 -16.21
C ILE A 380 15.97 -17.16 -15.58
N ALA A 381 15.34 -18.24 -15.14
CA ALA A 381 14.02 -18.19 -14.51
C ALA A 381 14.03 -17.30 -13.25
N ARG A 382 15.06 -17.48 -12.39
CA ARG A 382 15.28 -16.65 -11.20
C ARG A 382 15.51 -15.18 -11.53
N GLY A 383 16.23 -14.92 -12.61
CA GLY A 383 16.41 -13.55 -13.12
C GLY A 383 15.13 -12.89 -13.62
N HIS A 384 14.04 -13.64 -13.83
CA HIS A 384 12.69 -13.16 -14.14
C HIS A 384 11.75 -13.19 -12.94
N GLY A 385 12.28 -13.50 -11.73
CA GLY A 385 11.48 -13.56 -10.50
C GLY A 385 10.81 -14.92 -10.25
N GLY A 386 11.04 -15.90 -11.14
CA GLY A 386 10.52 -17.25 -11.03
C GLY A 386 11.51 -18.25 -10.46
N ASP A 387 11.25 -19.54 -10.63
CA ASP A 387 12.20 -20.64 -10.35
C ASP A 387 11.88 -21.85 -11.25
N ILE A 388 12.79 -22.85 -11.27
CA ILE A 388 12.59 -24.13 -11.92
C ILE A 388 12.69 -25.22 -10.88
N THR A 389 11.70 -26.10 -10.87
CA THR A 389 11.71 -27.33 -10.05
C THR A 389 11.61 -28.56 -10.93
N LEU A 390 12.15 -29.67 -10.44
CA LEU A 390 12.09 -30.97 -11.12
C LEU A 390 11.17 -31.91 -10.35
N ALA A 391 10.45 -32.75 -11.11
CA ALA A 391 9.57 -33.77 -10.56
C ALA A 391 9.55 -34.98 -11.51
N ARG A 392 8.87 -36.05 -11.14
CA ARG A 392 8.60 -37.17 -12.04
C ARG A 392 7.53 -36.80 -13.05
N SER A 393 7.80 -37.07 -14.33
CA SER A 393 6.83 -36.87 -15.40
C SER A 393 5.71 -37.91 -15.32
N PRO A 394 4.44 -37.51 -15.55
CA PRO A 394 3.36 -38.49 -15.76
C PRO A 394 3.56 -39.35 -17.00
N MET A 395 4.47 -38.97 -17.90
CA MET A 395 4.88 -39.74 -19.09
C MET A 395 5.95 -40.76 -18.80
N GLY A 396 6.51 -40.79 -17.58
CA GLY A 396 7.46 -41.78 -17.11
C GLY A 396 8.87 -41.26 -16.85
N GLY A 397 9.25 -40.12 -17.45
CA GLY A 397 10.57 -39.54 -17.32
C GLY A 397 10.66 -38.36 -16.35
N LEU A 398 11.27 -37.24 -16.76
CA LEU A 398 11.47 -36.03 -16.00
C LEU A 398 10.39 -34.99 -16.35
N ARG A 399 9.89 -34.29 -15.31
CA ARG A 399 9.11 -33.06 -15.43
C ARG A 399 9.93 -31.89 -14.95
N ALA A 400 10.18 -30.90 -15.79
CA ALA A 400 10.66 -29.58 -15.37
C ALA A 400 9.49 -28.61 -15.30
N VAL A 401 9.32 -27.96 -14.15
CA VAL A 401 8.27 -26.94 -13.93
C VAL A 401 8.95 -25.60 -13.82
N ILE A 402 8.65 -24.70 -14.76
CA ILE A 402 9.08 -23.31 -14.73
C ILE A 402 7.93 -22.48 -14.21
N HIS A 403 8.09 -21.86 -13.06
CA HIS A 403 7.13 -20.96 -12.45
C HIS A 403 7.54 -19.51 -12.69
N LEU A 404 6.65 -18.67 -13.22
CA LEU A 404 6.87 -17.24 -13.50
C LEU A 404 5.76 -16.40 -12.88
N PRO A 405 6.09 -15.44 -12.00
CA PRO A 405 5.12 -14.45 -11.52
C PRO A 405 4.81 -13.45 -12.65
N VAL A 406 3.55 -13.05 -12.79
CA VAL A 406 3.08 -12.09 -13.81
C VAL A 406 2.89 -10.69 -13.21
#